data_65568aca9555340f737a08f1cf526fd0
#
_entry.id   65568aca9555340f737a08f1cf526fd0
#
_cell.length_a   1.000
_cell.length_b   1.000
_cell.length_c   1.000
_cell.angle_alpha   90.00
_cell.angle_beta   90.00
_cell.angle_gamma   90.00
#
_symmetry.space_group_name_H-M   'P 1'
#
loop_
_entity.id
_entity.type
_entity.pdbx_description
1 polymer ?
#
loop_
_entity_poly.entity_id
_entity_poly.type
_entity_poly.pdbx_seq_one_letter_code
_entity_poly.pdbx_strand_id
1 'polypeptide(L)'
;LMARDAGLKLALQLLFYPGCGSKQDTASHHSFGEGFMLDKDTIAWFFDGYIDQADRDDWRFAPGNAPDHSGLAPAWIGLAECDPLVDEGVRYADTLRMAGVPVDLEIYRGVIHGFITMGRAIPDALQAHADAGTITIRST
;
A
#
# COMPACT_ATOMS: atom_id res chain seq x y z
N LEU A 1 -9.41 -2.33 -8.89
CA LEU A 1 -9.59 -1.88 -10.27
C LEU A 1 -10.11 -3.02 -11.14
N MET A 2 -9.31 -4.03 -11.48
CA MET A 2 -9.73 -5.14 -12.37
C MET A 2 -11.02 -5.83 -11.92
N ALA A 3 -11.23 -6.06 -10.62
CA ALA A 3 -12.46 -6.66 -10.10
C ALA A 3 -13.68 -5.77 -10.37
N ARG A 4 -13.56 -4.46 -10.12
CA ARG A 4 -14.61 -3.48 -10.45
C ARG A 4 -14.94 -3.51 -11.93
N ASP A 5 -13.93 -3.46 -12.79
CA ASP A 5 -14.10 -3.43 -14.27
C ASP A 5 -14.73 -4.72 -14.80
N ALA A 6 -14.50 -5.84 -14.10
CA ALA A 6 -15.16 -7.12 -14.36
C ALA A 6 -16.55 -7.26 -13.71
N GLY A 7 -17.06 -6.22 -13.04
CA GLY A 7 -18.36 -6.24 -12.35
C GLY A 7 -18.40 -7.05 -11.06
N LEU A 8 -17.24 -7.43 -10.51
CA LEU A 8 -17.14 -8.14 -9.24
C LEU A 8 -17.23 -7.15 -8.08
N LYS A 9 -18.19 -7.36 -7.20
CA LYS A 9 -18.36 -6.56 -5.99
C LYS A 9 -17.45 -7.11 -4.89
N LEU A 10 -16.48 -6.30 -4.44
CA LEU A 10 -15.67 -6.58 -3.27
C LEU A 10 -16.22 -5.80 -2.08
N ALA A 11 -16.20 -6.42 -0.90
CA ALA A 11 -16.65 -5.78 0.34
C ALA A 11 -15.63 -4.75 0.86
N LEU A 12 -14.34 -5.05 0.70
CA LEU A 12 -13.23 -4.26 1.27
C LEU A 12 -11.95 -4.47 0.47
N GLN A 13 -11.10 -3.44 0.42
CA GLN A 13 -9.68 -3.53 0.10
C GLN A 13 -8.89 -3.47 1.41
N LEU A 14 -8.10 -4.48 1.72
CA LEU A 14 -7.24 -4.54 2.89
C LEU A 14 -5.79 -4.50 2.44
N LEU A 15 -5.10 -3.38 2.71
CA LEU A 15 -3.77 -3.11 2.18
C LEU A 15 -2.78 -2.86 3.31
N PHE A 16 -1.73 -3.67 3.39
CA PHE A 16 -0.59 -3.43 4.27
C PHE A 16 0.59 -2.95 3.45
N TYR A 17 1.07 -1.75 3.76
CA TYR A 17 2.22 -1.08 3.11
C TYR A 17 2.33 -1.37 1.61
N PRO A 18 1.28 -1.10 0.82
CA PRO A 18 1.24 -1.48 -0.60
C PRO A 18 2.21 -0.64 -1.43
N GLY A 19 2.89 -1.28 -2.39
CA GLY A 19 3.51 -0.59 -3.51
C GLY A 19 2.43 -0.14 -4.50
N CYS A 20 2.31 1.15 -4.75
CA CYS A 20 1.26 1.74 -5.58
C CYS A 20 1.80 2.59 -6.75
N GLY A 21 3.09 2.88 -6.74
CA GLY A 21 3.77 3.71 -7.72
C GLY A 21 4.67 2.92 -8.66
N SER A 22 5.08 3.56 -9.75
CA SER A 22 6.00 3.02 -10.74
C SER A 22 7.45 3.47 -10.54
N LYS A 23 7.69 4.44 -9.62
CA LYS A 23 8.97 5.11 -9.43
C LYS A 23 9.34 5.19 -7.96
N GLN A 24 10.65 5.11 -7.69
CA GLN A 24 11.22 5.28 -6.35
C GLN A 24 11.69 6.74 -6.17
N ASP A 25 10.78 7.72 -6.25
CA ASP A 25 11.10 9.15 -6.30
C ASP A 25 10.48 9.98 -5.18
N THR A 26 9.85 9.35 -4.18
CA THR A 26 9.27 10.05 -3.04
C THR A 26 10.32 10.39 -1.97
N ALA A 27 9.97 11.29 -1.05
CA ALA A 27 10.83 11.63 0.09
C ALA A 27 11.13 10.40 0.96
N SER A 28 10.15 9.51 1.14
CA SER A 28 10.34 8.27 1.91
C SER A 28 11.31 7.29 1.23
N HIS A 29 11.30 7.18 -0.09
CA HIS A 29 12.31 6.41 -0.81
C HIS A 29 13.74 6.93 -0.57
N HIS A 30 13.89 8.24 -0.44
CA HIS A 30 15.21 8.84 -0.12
C HIS A 30 15.59 8.67 1.35
N SER A 31 14.62 8.79 2.28
CA SER A 31 14.88 8.75 3.72
C SER A 31 15.04 7.34 4.26
N PHE A 32 14.28 6.38 3.74
CA PHE A 32 14.20 5.01 4.27
C PHE A 32 14.65 3.94 3.25
N GLY A 33 15.17 4.35 2.11
CA GLY A 33 15.61 3.45 1.04
C GLY A 33 16.92 2.71 1.32
N GLU A 34 17.52 2.87 2.51
CA GLU A 34 18.72 2.17 2.95
C GLU A 34 18.69 1.95 4.47
N GLY A 35 18.95 0.71 4.88
CA GLY A 35 19.08 0.37 6.31
C GLY A 35 17.76 0.18 7.07
N PHE A 36 16.61 0.17 6.39
CA PHE A 36 15.28 -0.03 6.97
C PHE A 36 14.61 -1.32 6.49
N MET A 37 15.38 -2.36 6.25
CA MET A 37 14.98 -3.69 5.81
C MET A 37 14.56 -3.78 4.33
N LEU A 38 13.65 -2.94 3.85
CA LEU A 38 13.32 -2.84 2.44
C LEU A 38 14.16 -1.73 1.80
N ASP A 39 15.23 -2.09 1.14
CA ASP A 39 16.12 -1.15 0.48
C ASP A 39 15.66 -0.85 -0.97
N LYS A 40 15.98 0.35 -1.46
CA LYS A 40 15.64 0.77 -2.84
C LYS A 40 16.21 -0.16 -3.91
N ASP A 41 17.40 -0.75 -3.67
CA ASP A 41 18.01 -1.69 -4.60
C ASP A 41 17.23 -3.01 -4.65
N THR A 42 16.68 -3.44 -3.52
CA THR A 42 15.77 -4.59 -3.44
C THR A 42 14.47 -4.33 -4.20
N ILE A 43 13.89 -3.13 -4.06
CA ILE A 43 12.70 -2.73 -4.82
C ILE A 43 13.01 -2.71 -6.32
N ALA A 44 14.15 -2.14 -6.73
CA ALA A 44 14.57 -2.12 -8.13
C ALA A 44 14.72 -3.54 -8.69
N TRP A 45 15.35 -4.44 -7.92
CA TRP A 45 15.49 -5.85 -8.30
C TRP A 45 14.14 -6.56 -8.48
N PHE A 46 13.16 -6.31 -7.59
CA PHE A 46 11.80 -6.84 -7.76
C PHE A 46 11.13 -6.29 -9.01
N PHE A 47 11.26 -4.99 -9.28
CA PHE A 47 10.70 -4.37 -10.47
C PHE A 47 11.31 -4.96 -11.75
N ASP A 48 12.64 -5.10 -11.81
CA ASP A 48 13.35 -5.68 -12.95
C ASP A 48 12.97 -7.14 -13.20
N GLY A 49 12.71 -7.89 -12.14
CA GLY A 49 12.27 -9.29 -12.23
C GLY A 49 10.79 -9.49 -12.55
N TYR A 50 9.96 -8.45 -12.39
CA TYR A 50 8.51 -8.56 -12.51
C TYR A 50 7.94 -7.98 -13.82
N ILE A 51 8.51 -6.88 -14.31
CA ILE A 51 7.96 -6.13 -15.44
C ILE A 51 9.05 -5.34 -16.18
N ASP A 52 8.95 -5.25 -17.48
CA ASP A 52 9.84 -4.42 -18.30
C ASP A 52 9.70 -2.93 -17.91
N GLN A 53 10.81 -2.21 -17.93
CA GLN A 53 10.85 -0.80 -17.52
C GLN A 53 9.87 0.07 -18.32
N ALA A 54 9.68 -0.24 -19.61
CA ALA A 54 8.76 0.49 -20.48
C ALA A 54 7.28 0.37 -20.07
N ASP A 55 6.91 -0.71 -19.34
CA ASP A 55 5.54 -1.02 -18.95
C ASP A 55 5.21 -0.65 -17.51
N ARG A 56 6.16 -0.12 -16.72
CA ARG A 56 5.99 0.17 -15.28
C ARG A 56 4.94 1.23 -14.98
N ASP A 57 4.60 2.09 -15.93
CA ASP A 57 3.51 3.06 -15.76
C ASP A 57 2.12 2.47 -16.00
N ASP A 58 2.02 1.19 -16.42
CA ASP A 58 0.73 0.50 -16.52
C ASP A 58 0.09 0.39 -15.12
N TRP A 59 -1.17 0.79 -15.02
CA TRP A 59 -1.90 0.80 -13.74
C TRP A 59 -2.10 -0.58 -13.11
N ARG A 60 -1.94 -1.65 -13.87
CA ARG A 60 -1.98 -3.02 -13.32
C ARG A 60 -0.75 -3.33 -12.48
N PHE A 61 0.35 -2.66 -12.75
CA PHE A 61 1.57 -2.68 -11.93
C PHE A 61 1.56 -1.53 -10.89
N ALA A 62 1.27 -0.31 -11.32
CA ALA A 62 1.25 0.89 -10.51
C ALA A 62 -0.20 1.41 -10.36
N PRO A 63 -1.01 0.86 -9.45
CA PRO A 63 -2.44 1.19 -9.34
C PRO A 63 -2.72 2.66 -9.07
N GLY A 64 -1.76 3.42 -8.53
CA GLY A 64 -1.86 4.87 -8.39
C GLY A 64 -1.97 5.62 -9.73
N ASN A 65 -1.53 5.02 -10.84
CA ASN A 65 -1.60 5.60 -12.18
C ASN A 65 -2.93 5.33 -12.91
N ALA A 66 -3.86 4.60 -12.30
CA ALA A 66 -5.14 4.33 -12.98
C ALA A 66 -5.90 5.63 -13.27
N PRO A 67 -6.54 5.73 -14.43
CA PRO A 67 -7.23 6.95 -14.84
C PRO A 67 -8.50 7.23 -14.04
N ASP A 68 -9.09 6.21 -13.41
CA ASP A 68 -10.31 6.32 -12.62
C ASP A 68 -10.30 5.32 -11.45
N HIS A 69 -10.45 5.85 -10.23
CA HIS A 69 -10.57 5.08 -8.99
C HIS A 69 -11.98 5.07 -8.42
N SER A 70 -12.96 5.66 -9.10
CA SER A 70 -14.35 5.69 -8.63
C SER A 70 -14.97 4.29 -8.56
N GLY A 71 -15.94 4.11 -7.67
CA GLY A 71 -16.67 2.85 -7.53
C GLY A 71 -15.87 1.66 -7.01
N LEU A 72 -14.67 1.89 -6.49
CA LEU A 72 -13.89 0.86 -5.80
C LEU A 72 -14.49 0.56 -4.42
N ALA A 73 -14.25 -0.64 -3.93
CA ALA A 73 -14.61 -1.02 -2.57
C ALA A 73 -13.94 -0.09 -1.53
N PRO A 74 -14.57 0.14 -0.36
CA PRO A 74 -13.90 0.82 0.75
C PRO A 74 -12.52 0.21 1.02
N ALA A 75 -11.57 1.04 1.46
CA ALA A 75 -10.21 0.60 1.71
C ALA A 75 -9.80 0.83 3.17
N TRP A 76 -9.08 -0.12 3.73
CA TRP A 76 -8.25 0.08 4.90
C TRP A 76 -6.79 -0.05 4.49
N ILE A 77 -5.97 0.91 4.88
CA ILE A 77 -4.55 0.99 4.50
C ILE A 77 -3.72 1.15 5.77
N GLY A 78 -2.90 0.16 6.09
CA GLY A 78 -1.94 0.20 7.18
C GLY A 78 -0.53 0.38 6.66
N LEU A 79 0.18 1.43 7.09
CA LEU A 79 1.52 1.78 6.65
C LEU A 79 2.51 1.71 7.81
N ALA A 80 3.78 1.44 7.49
CA ALA A 80 4.89 1.57 8.41
C ALA A 80 5.53 2.97 8.24
N GLU A 81 5.84 3.66 9.34
CA GLU A 81 6.42 5.01 9.26
C GLU A 81 7.81 5.01 8.63
N CYS A 82 8.66 4.03 8.97
CA CYS A 82 10.04 3.92 8.49
C CYS A 82 10.13 2.98 7.28
N ASP A 83 9.36 3.29 6.23
CA ASP A 83 9.22 2.46 5.03
C ASP A 83 9.40 3.32 3.78
N PRO A 84 10.25 2.92 2.80
CA PRO A 84 10.34 3.65 1.55
C PRO A 84 9.00 3.82 0.82
N LEU A 85 8.03 2.93 1.05
CA LEU A 85 6.71 2.97 0.39
C LEU A 85 5.66 3.83 1.12
N VAL A 86 5.98 4.44 2.28
CA VAL A 86 4.96 5.16 3.08
C VAL A 86 4.33 6.32 2.32
N ASP A 87 5.11 7.13 1.62
CA ASP A 87 4.59 8.29 0.88
C ASP A 87 3.69 7.88 -0.29
N GLU A 88 4.03 6.82 -1.02
CA GLU A 88 3.17 6.35 -2.10
C GLU A 88 1.88 5.71 -1.58
N GLY A 89 1.92 5.04 -0.42
CA GLY A 89 0.74 4.53 0.26
C GLY A 89 -0.21 5.65 0.71
N VAL A 90 0.32 6.75 1.28
CA VAL A 90 -0.46 7.95 1.62
C VAL A 90 -1.05 8.58 0.37
N ARG A 91 -0.26 8.76 -0.68
CA ARG A 91 -0.72 9.32 -1.96
C ARG A 91 -1.85 8.48 -2.57
N TYR A 92 -1.74 7.15 -2.49
CA TYR A 92 -2.79 6.26 -2.97
C TYR A 92 -4.08 6.38 -2.14
N ALA A 93 -3.98 6.47 -0.81
CA ALA A 93 -5.12 6.74 0.07
C ALA A 93 -5.86 8.03 -0.31
N ASP A 94 -5.10 9.10 -0.58
CA ASP A 94 -5.68 10.39 -1.01
C ASP A 94 -6.30 10.30 -2.40
N THR A 95 -5.70 9.58 -3.33
CA THR A 95 -6.26 9.32 -4.66
C THR A 95 -7.62 8.60 -4.56
N LEU A 96 -7.72 7.60 -3.70
CA LEU A 96 -8.98 6.89 -3.45
C LEU A 96 -10.04 7.83 -2.85
N ARG A 97 -9.68 8.63 -1.83
CA ARG A 97 -10.58 9.61 -1.19
C ARG A 97 -11.10 10.65 -2.19
N MET A 98 -10.22 11.17 -3.04
CA MET A 98 -10.59 12.11 -4.11
C MET A 98 -11.58 11.51 -5.11
N ALA A 99 -11.52 10.21 -5.33
CA ALA A 99 -12.47 9.47 -6.16
C ALA A 99 -13.77 9.07 -5.42
N GLY A 100 -13.97 9.53 -4.19
CA GLY A 100 -15.15 9.25 -3.38
C GLY A 100 -15.16 7.86 -2.71
N VAL A 101 -14.02 7.16 -2.68
CA VAL A 101 -13.89 5.87 -2.00
C VAL A 101 -13.64 6.12 -0.50
N PRO A 102 -14.41 5.49 0.41
CA PRO A 102 -14.12 5.55 1.84
C PRO A 102 -12.77 4.91 2.14
N VAL A 103 -11.90 5.62 2.89
CA VAL A 103 -10.56 5.13 3.25
C VAL A 103 -10.25 5.38 4.71
N ASP A 104 -9.97 4.31 5.44
CA ASP A 104 -9.31 4.35 6.73
C ASP A 104 -7.80 4.14 6.51
N LEU A 105 -7.00 5.10 6.99
CA LEU A 105 -5.54 5.08 6.86
C LEU A 105 -4.91 5.13 8.26
N GLU A 106 -4.07 4.13 8.55
CA GLU A 106 -3.28 4.06 9.78
C GLU A 106 -1.79 4.05 9.45
N ILE A 107 -1.01 4.87 10.15
CA ILE A 107 0.46 4.87 10.05
C ILE A 107 1.03 4.45 11.41
N TYR A 108 1.64 3.26 11.45
CA TYR A 108 2.26 2.71 12.64
C TYR A 108 3.65 3.31 12.82
N ARG A 109 3.87 3.97 13.98
CA ARG A 109 5.08 4.76 14.23
C ARG A 109 6.25 3.89 14.63
N GLY A 110 7.46 4.25 14.16
CA GLY A 110 8.70 3.61 14.55
C GLY A 110 8.88 2.18 14.03
N VAL A 111 8.00 1.71 13.16
CA VAL A 111 8.09 0.36 12.57
C VAL A 111 8.51 0.42 11.11
N ILE A 112 9.06 -0.68 10.63
CA ILE A 112 9.63 -0.85 9.28
C ILE A 112 8.70 -1.67 8.39
N HIS A 113 8.99 -1.69 7.08
CA HIS A 113 8.33 -2.59 6.14
C HIS A 113 8.39 -4.05 6.62
N GLY A 114 7.31 -4.80 6.47
CA GLY A 114 7.26 -6.20 6.91
C GLY A 114 6.91 -6.40 8.39
N PHE A 115 6.75 -5.34 9.19
CA PHE A 115 6.53 -5.43 10.64
C PHE A 115 5.35 -6.33 11.05
N ILE A 116 4.30 -6.43 10.24
CA ILE A 116 3.12 -7.27 10.56
C ILE A 116 3.45 -8.75 10.76
N THR A 117 4.57 -9.22 10.21
CA THR A 117 5.04 -10.60 10.38
C THR A 117 5.87 -10.79 11.65
N MET A 118 6.17 -9.70 12.38
CA MET A 118 7.11 -9.67 13.49
C MET A 118 6.41 -9.56 14.87
N GLY A 119 5.17 -10.05 15.01
CA GLY A 119 4.35 -9.90 16.20
C GLY A 119 4.95 -10.44 17.51
N ARG A 120 6.00 -11.28 17.43
CA ARG A 120 6.76 -11.73 18.62
C ARG A 120 7.74 -10.68 19.15
N ALA A 121 8.13 -9.71 18.32
CA ALA A 121 9.13 -8.70 18.64
C ALA A 121 8.55 -7.28 18.57
N ILE A 122 7.56 -7.03 17.73
CA ILE A 122 6.95 -5.73 17.47
C ILE A 122 5.46 -5.79 17.86
N PRO A 123 5.06 -5.19 18.99
CA PRO A 123 3.67 -5.21 19.46
C PRO A 123 2.69 -4.58 18.46
N ASP A 124 3.12 -3.56 17.72
CA ASP A 124 2.33 -2.88 16.68
C ASP A 124 1.84 -3.83 15.59
N ALA A 125 2.54 -4.93 15.34
CA ALA A 125 2.09 -5.97 14.42
C ALA A 125 0.75 -6.59 14.86
N LEU A 126 0.60 -6.89 16.15
CA LEU A 126 -0.63 -7.43 16.70
C LEU A 126 -1.75 -6.41 16.67
N GLN A 127 -1.43 -5.13 16.94
CA GLN A 127 -2.37 -4.04 16.84
C GLN A 127 -2.88 -3.88 15.39
N ALA A 128 -1.97 -3.89 14.40
CA ALA A 128 -2.33 -3.77 12.99
C ALA A 128 -3.25 -4.92 12.53
N HIS A 129 -3.01 -6.13 12.99
CA HIS A 129 -3.92 -7.25 12.71
C HIS A 129 -5.31 -7.07 13.36
N ALA A 130 -5.36 -6.53 14.59
CA ALA A 130 -6.63 -6.28 15.27
C ALA A 130 -7.43 -5.17 14.59
N ASP A 131 -6.77 -4.07 14.18
CA ASP A 131 -7.38 -2.96 13.46
C ASP A 131 -7.97 -3.43 12.13
N ALA A 132 -7.20 -4.16 11.35
CA ALA A 132 -7.64 -4.75 10.08
C ALA A 132 -8.83 -5.71 10.28
N GLY A 133 -8.79 -6.55 11.31
CA GLY A 133 -9.88 -7.47 11.66
C GLY A 133 -11.17 -6.73 12.02
N THR A 134 -11.07 -5.63 12.77
CA THR A 134 -12.23 -4.81 13.18
C THR A 134 -12.93 -4.19 11.97
N ILE A 135 -12.18 -3.68 11.01
CA ILE A 135 -12.73 -3.09 9.77
C ILE A 135 -13.40 -4.17 8.91
N THR A 136 -12.78 -5.33 8.79
CA THR A 136 -13.36 -6.45 8.03
C THR A 136 -14.75 -6.84 8.56
N ILE A 137 -14.92 -6.92 9.90
CA ILE A 137 -16.21 -7.25 10.52
C ILE A 137 -17.27 -6.18 10.24
N ARG A 138 -16.90 -4.89 10.16
CA ARG A 138 -17.85 -3.78 9.89
C ARG A 138 -18.27 -3.70 8.42
N SER A 139 -17.51 -4.32 7.53
CA SER A 139 -17.72 -4.26 6.07
C SER A 139 -18.53 -5.44 5.53
N THR A 140 -18.80 -6.45 6.36
CA THR A 140 -19.64 -7.61 6.04
C THR A 140 -21.04 -7.45 6.62
#